data_c2c86bb48e556b62ea01a31faec22e78
#
_entry.id   c2c86bb48e556b62ea01a31faec22e78
#
_cell.length_a   1.000
_cell.length_b   1.000
_cell.length_c   1.000
_cell.angle_alpha   90.00
_cell.angle_beta   90.00
_cell.angle_gamma   90.00
#
_symmetry.space_group_name_H-M   'P 1'
#
loop_
_entity.id
_entity.type
_entity.pdbx_description
1 polymer ?
#
loop_
_entity_poly.entity_id
_entity_poly.type
_entity_poly.pdbx_seq_one_letter_code
_entity_poly.pdbx_strand_id
1 'polypeptide(L)'
;MRIPSEDLQKRIVDTIRYRFYDRLDLYDVYRWLDNFQDDEQEMAVSVLEKLEYYREEDLLGILLSKLNTILEDLWSEIQKPFRIFFMPLGKPGKSGHVILYLVKNLFKNQTPKNIKGIMYHNHPKDIDIQSLTDEDVIIFLDDIIGSGDSFATACKLTFEKEKNGEIKQIINEGTIGNVVKENVPYRIVLLSCILMDKGKTRLERDFPYVKLYGDVRAHAFSKNRSPFGGYFKMKKIREFCYK
;
A
#
# COMPACT_ATOMS: atom_id res chain seq x y z
N MET A 1 -29.89 13.87 14.61
CA MET A 1 -28.72 13.20 15.21
C MET A 1 -29.20 12.53 16.49
N ARG A 2 -29.10 11.22 16.55
CA ARG A 2 -29.40 10.46 17.74
C ARG A 2 -28.22 10.46 18.68
N ILE A 3 -28.43 10.52 19.95
CA ILE A 3 -27.40 10.43 20.98
C ILE A 3 -27.28 8.95 21.36
N PRO A 4 -26.13 8.31 21.17
CA PRO A 4 -25.94 6.91 21.56
C PRO A 4 -26.09 6.69 23.06
N SER A 5 -26.21 5.43 23.50
CA SER A 5 -26.23 5.09 24.93
C SER A 5 -24.93 5.59 25.63
N GLU A 6 -24.98 5.82 26.93
CA GLU A 6 -23.85 6.34 27.72
C GLU A 6 -22.61 5.45 27.60
N ASP A 7 -22.79 4.12 27.57
CA ASP A 7 -21.72 3.16 27.36
C ASP A 7 -21.05 3.33 25.98
N LEU A 8 -21.85 3.44 24.90
CA LEU A 8 -21.35 3.66 23.55
C LEU A 8 -20.65 5.01 23.43
N GLN A 9 -21.18 6.07 24.07
CA GLN A 9 -20.52 7.38 24.07
C GLN A 9 -19.12 7.31 24.70
N LYS A 10 -18.97 6.63 25.83
CA LYS A 10 -17.67 6.44 26.48
C LYS A 10 -16.70 5.70 25.56
N ARG A 11 -17.12 4.60 24.96
CA ARG A 11 -16.30 3.81 24.01
C ARG A 11 -15.86 4.64 22.81
N ILE A 12 -16.77 5.46 22.25
CA ILE A 12 -16.45 6.35 21.13
C ILE A 12 -15.41 7.40 21.55
N VAL A 13 -15.60 8.06 22.69
CA VAL A 13 -14.64 9.07 23.19
C VAL A 13 -13.27 8.44 23.41
N ASP A 14 -13.19 7.28 24.05
CA ASP A 14 -11.94 6.57 24.27
C ASP A 14 -11.29 6.18 22.91
N THR A 15 -12.07 5.73 21.94
CA THR A 15 -11.59 5.39 20.61
C THR A 15 -11.04 6.61 19.88
N ILE A 16 -11.75 7.75 19.88
CA ILE A 16 -11.29 9.00 19.28
C ILE A 16 -9.95 9.41 19.90
N ARG A 17 -9.86 9.42 21.22
CA ARG A 17 -8.66 9.84 21.96
C ARG A 17 -7.46 8.94 21.70
N TYR A 18 -7.62 7.64 21.91
CA TYR A 18 -6.49 6.71 21.94
C TYR A 18 -6.13 6.08 20.60
N ARG A 19 -7.08 6.06 19.63
CA ARG A 19 -6.80 5.50 18.31
C ARG A 19 -6.68 6.53 17.21
N PHE A 20 -7.42 7.62 17.31
CA PHE A 20 -7.43 8.67 16.30
C PHE A 20 -6.74 9.95 16.78
N TYR A 21 -6.14 9.95 17.97
CA TYR A 21 -5.37 11.09 18.50
C TYR A 21 -6.17 12.40 18.43
N ASP A 22 -7.44 12.36 18.80
CA ASP A 22 -8.39 13.47 18.73
C ASP A 22 -8.56 14.08 17.31
N ARG A 23 -8.29 13.30 16.24
CA ARG A 23 -8.45 13.74 14.84
C ARG A 23 -9.86 13.56 14.30
N LEU A 24 -10.72 12.83 14.98
CA LEU A 24 -12.14 12.69 14.63
C LEU A 24 -12.97 13.59 15.53
N ASP A 25 -13.93 14.29 14.94
CA ASP A 25 -14.92 15.05 15.70
C ASP A 25 -16.01 14.08 16.24
N LEU A 26 -16.40 14.26 17.50
CA LEU A 26 -17.40 13.41 18.15
C LEU A 26 -18.76 13.49 17.45
N TYR A 27 -19.14 14.69 16.98
CA TYR A 27 -20.41 14.87 16.26
C TYR A 27 -20.39 14.19 14.88
N ASP A 28 -19.24 14.13 14.21
CA ASP A 28 -19.10 13.41 12.96
C ASP A 28 -19.28 11.91 13.15
N VAL A 29 -18.76 11.35 14.25
CA VAL A 29 -18.98 9.95 14.60
C VAL A 29 -20.46 9.70 14.91
N TYR A 30 -21.13 10.60 15.64
CA TYR A 30 -22.57 10.44 15.91
C TYR A 30 -23.40 10.52 14.63
N ARG A 31 -23.09 11.44 13.71
CA ARG A 31 -23.74 11.53 12.39
C ARG A 31 -23.50 10.26 11.56
N TRP A 32 -22.30 9.70 11.64
CA TRP A 32 -22.01 8.44 10.98
C TRP A 32 -22.85 7.28 11.57
N LEU A 33 -23.04 7.25 12.90
CA LEU A 33 -23.88 6.24 13.57
C LEU A 33 -25.37 6.36 13.22
N ASP A 34 -25.84 7.54 12.82
CA ASP A 34 -27.22 7.72 12.34
C ASP A 34 -27.54 6.90 11.07
N ASN A 35 -26.52 6.42 10.34
CA ASN A 35 -26.71 5.52 9.19
C ASN A 35 -27.10 4.08 9.59
N PHE A 36 -27.02 3.72 10.87
CA PHE A 36 -27.27 2.37 11.37
C PHE A 36 -28.52 2.33 12.25
N GLN A 37 -29.19 1.17 12.27
CA GLN A 37 -30.28 0.94 13.22
C GLN A 37 -29.71 0.85 14.64
N ASP A 38 -30.59 1.04 15.68
CA ASP A 38 -30.15 1.08 17.07
C ASP A 38 -29.45 -0.21 17.52
N ASP A 39 -29.93 -1.37 17.06
CA ASP A 39 -29.33 -2.67 17.33
C ASP A 39 -28.02 -2.93 16.54
N GLU A 40 -27.73 -2.13 15.51
CA GLU A 40 -26.52 -2.20 14.72
C GLU A 40 -25.41 -1.25 15.22
N GLN A 41 -25.73 -0.21 15.99
CA GLN A 41 -24.77 0.80 16.44
C GLN A 41 -23.64 0.20 17.28
N GLU A 42 -23.92 -0.82 18.10
CA GLU A 42 -22.85 -1.50 18.85
C GLU A 42 -21.84 -2.19 17.95
N MET A 43 -22.29 -2.80 16.85
CA MET A 43 -21.40 -3.41 15.85
C MET A 43 -20.59 -2.34 15.10
N ALA A 44 -21.24 -1.22 14.75
CA ALA A 44 -20.55 -0.09 14.12
C ALA A 44 -19.44 0.47 15.01
N VAL A 45 -19.71 0.70 16.30
CA VAL A 45 -18.68 1.12 17.27
C VAL A 45 -17.57 0.07 17.40
N SER A 46 -17.93 -1.24 17.43
CA SER A 46 -16.92 -2.31 17.45
C SER A 46 -16.02 -2.30 16.21
N VAL A 47 -16.52 -1.89 15.05
CA VAL A 47 -15.70 -1.68 13.84
C VAL A 47 -14.79 -0.47 14.02
N LEU A 48 -15.34 0.67 14.46
CA LEU A 48 -14.57 1.90 14.72
C LEU A 48 -13.40 1.65 15.67
N GLU A 49 -13.62 0.91 16.76
CA GLU A 49 -12.58 0.53 17.72
C GLU A 49 -11.44 -0.29 17.12
N LYS A 50 -11.63 -0.91 15.96
CA LYS A 50 -10.63 -1.74 15.28
C LYS A 50 -9.99 -1.09 14.06
N LEU A 51 -10.43 0.11 13.68
CA LEU A 51 -9.76 0.87 12.65
C LEU A 51 -8.37 1.29 13.15
N GLU A 52 -7.38 1.17 12.29
CA GLU A 52 -6.03 1.67 12.54
C GLU A 52 -5.86 2.98 11.79
N TYR A 53 -5.54 4.04 12.52
CA TYR A 53 -5.22 5.35 11.95
C TYR A 53 -3.71 5.53 11.97
N TYR A 54 -3.14 5.78 10.80
CA TYR A 54 -1.70 6.03 10.64
C TYR A 54 -1.48 7.53 10.41
N ARG A 55 -0.70 8.14 11.29
CA ARG A 55 -0.21 9.51 11.09
C ARG A 55 0.95 9.50 10.09
N GLU A 56 1.31 10.66 9.60
CA GLU A 56 2.46 10.81 8.70
C GLU A 56 3.76 10.26 9.33
N GLU A 57 3.97 10.53 10.62
CA GLU A 57 5.15 10.03 11.35
C GLU A 57 5.18 8.51 11.42
N ASP A 58 4.02 7.86 11.58
CA ASP A 58 3.90 6.41 11.62
C ASP A 58 4.25 5.81 10.25
N LEU A 59 3.75 6.42 9.16
CA LEU A 59 4.10 6.01 7.79
C LEU A 59 5.58 6.23 7.48
N LEU A 60 6.15 7.36 7.87
CA LEU A 60 7.59 7.63 7.72
C LEU A 60 8.44 6.63 8.47
N GLY A 61 8.06 6.26 9.70
CA GLY A 61 8.75 5.22 10.49
C GLY A 61 8.73 3.87 9.80
N ILE A 62 7.58 3.45 9.25
CA ILE A 62 7.45 2.21 8.48
C ILE A 62 8.33 2.27 7.22
N LEU A 63 8.23 3.34 6.43
CA LEU A 63 9.01 3.51 5.21
C LEU A 63 10.51 3.45 5.48
N LEU A 64 11.00 4.18 6.48
CA LEU A 64 12.41 4.19 6.85
C LEU A 64 12.91 2.80 7.25
N SER A 65 12.15 2.10 8.10
CA SER A 65 12.46 0.73 8.51
C SER A 65 12.55 -0.22 7.31
N LYS A 66 11.55 -0.18 6.41
CA LYS A 66 11.52 -1.07 5.25
C LYS A 66 12.58 -0.71 4.19
N LEU A 67 12.85 0.57 3.98
CA LEU A 67 13.93 1.01 3.09
C LEU A 67 15.30 0.53 3.60
N ASN A 68 15.57 0.62 4.90
CA ASN A 68 16.82 0.07 5.45
C ASN A 68 16.94 -1.44 5.19
N THR A 69 15.88 -2.22 5.43
CA THR A 69 15.85 -3.65 5.11
C THR A 69 16.10 -3.90 3.62
N ILE A 70 15.43 -3.16 2.73
CA ILE A 70 15.63 -3.27 1.28
C ILE A 70 17.10 -3.00 0.91
N LEU A 71 17.69 -1.94 1.46
CA LEU A 71 19.07 -1.58 1.14
C LEU A 71 20.08 -2.62 1.63
N GLU A 72 19.85 -3.20 2.81
CA GLU A 72 20.67 -4.30 3.34
C GLU A 72 20.57 -5.56 2.47
N ASP A 73 19.35 -5.96 2.10
CA ASP A 73 19.11 -7.12 1.23
C ASP A 73 19.73 -6.92 -0.16
N LEU A 74 19.53 -5.74 -0.77
CA LEU A 74 20.11 -5.41 -2.06
C LEU A 74 21.64 -5.38 -2.03
N TRP A 75 22.22 -4.82 -0.96
CA TRP A 75 23.67 -4.82 -0.80
C TRP A 75 24.23 -6.24 -0.68
N SER A 76 23.56 -7.12 0.09
CA SER A 76 24.00 -8.51 0.23
C SER A 76 23.97 -9.28 -1.09
N GLU A 77 23.05 -8.94 -2.01
CA GLU A 77 22.88 -9.61 -3.30
C GLU A 77 23.76 -9.06 -4.41
N ILE A 78 23.85 -7.72 -4.52
CA ILE A 78 24.53 -7.06 -5.62
C ILE A 78 26.03 -6.98 -5.34
N GLN A 79 26.42 -6.74 -4.10
CA GLN A 79 27.82 -6.57 -3.61
C GLN A 79 28.65 -5.54 -4.40
N LYS A 80 27.94 -4.61 -5.06
CA LYS A 80 28.49 -3.50 -5.85
C LYS A 80 27.60 -2.28 -5.64
N PRO A 81 28.10 -1.06 -5.80
CA PRO A 81 27.25 0.12 -5.79
C PRO A 81 26.18 0.05 -6.90
N PHE A 82 24.95 0.39 -6.57
CA PHE A 82 23.79 0.26 -7.46
C PHE A 82 22.98 1.56 -7.59
N ARG A 83 22.12 1.64 -8.61
CA ARG A 83 21.19 2.75 -8.81
C ARG A 83 19.79 2.36 -8.38
N ILE A 84 19.04 3.30 -7.84
CA ILE A 84 17.65 3.10 -7.44
C ILE A 84 16.73 4.03 -8.24
N PHE A 85 15.67 3.48 -8.79
CA PHE A 85 14.60 4.18 -9.50
C PHE A 85 13.33 4.05 -8.68
N PHE A 86 12.93 5.13 -7.99
CA PHE A 86 11.66 5.17 -7.28
C PHE A 86 10.53 5.58 -8.21
N MET A 87 9.43 4.84 -8.15
CA MET A 87 8.26 5.07 -8.98
C MET A 87 6.98 4.85 -8.18
N PRO A 88 6.00 5.77 -8.24
CA PRO A 88 4.71 5.56 -7.59
C PRO A 88 3.90 4.52 -8.37
N LEU A 89 3.14 3.71 -7.64
CA LEU A 89 2.13 2.84 -8.24
C LEU A 89 0.87 3.66 -8.52
N GLY A 90 0.32 3.49 -9.71
CA GLY A 90 -0.93 4.14 -10.12
C GLY A 90 -0.75 5.48 -10.84
N LYS A 91 -1.90 6.11 -11.16
CA LYS A 91 -1.95 7.38 -11.90
C LYS A 91 -1.57 8.57 -11.01
N PRO A 92 -1.17 9.71 -11.60
CA PRO A 92 -0.97 10.96 -10.86
C PRO A 92 -2.13 11.31 -9.92
N GLY A 93 -1.82 11.79 -8.72
CA GLY A 93 -2.82 12.12 -7.70
C GLY A 93 -3.30 10.94 -6.83
N LYS A 94 -2.79 9.73 -7.04
CA LYS A 94 -3.01 8.57 -6.16
C LYS A 94 -1.98 8.56 -5.01
N SER A 95 -2.27 7.77 -3.99
CA SER A 95 -1.48 7.64 -2.76
C SER A 95 -0.01 7.29 -2.98
N GLY A 96 0.31 6.48 -3.98
CA GLY A 96 1.70 6.18 -4.34
C GLY A 96 2.58 7.42 -4.58
N HIS A 97 2.00 8.53 -5.09
CA HIS A 97 2.72 9.80 -5.27
C HIS A 97 3.01 10.51 -3.94
N VAL A 98 2.12 10.36 -2.94
CA VAL A 98 2.38 10.86 -1.58
C VAL A 98 3.55 10.09 -0.98
N ILE A 99 3.56 8.76 -1.14
CA ILE A 99 4.67 7.92 -0.67
C ILE A 99 5.98 8.28 -1.38
N LEU A 100 5.95 8.53 -2.69
CA LEU A 100 7.13 9.00 -3.44
C LEU A 100 7.68 10.32 -2.87
N TYR A 101 6.80 11.26 -2.52
CA TYR A 101 7.18 12.53 -1.89
C TYR A 101 7.85 12.29 -0.52
N LEU A 102 7.28 11.42 0.32
CA LEU A 102 7.86 11.07 1.61
C LEU A 102 9.24 10.42 1.47
N VAL A 103 9.37 9.43 0.56
CA VAL A 103 10.66 8.78 0.25
C VAL A 103 11.69 9.78 -0.24
N LYS A 104 11.31 10.71 -1.12
CA LYS A 104 12.21 11.78 -1.61
C LYS A 104 12.74 12.64 -0.46
N ASN A 105 11.90 12.94 0.52
CA ASN A 105 12.32 13.71 1.70
C ASN A 105 13.29 12.93 2.59
N LEU A 106 13.14 11.61 2.73
CA LEU A 106 14.07 10.77 3.50
C LEU A 106 15.50 10.81 2.93
N PHE A 107 15.66 10.83 1.59
CA PHE A 107 16.97 10.84 0.94
C PHE A 107 17.50 12.25 0.61
N LYS A 108 16.77 13.31 0.94
CA LYS A 108 17.13 14.69 0.56
C LYS A 108 18.54 15.11 1.02
N ASN A 109 18.96 14.68 2.21
CA ASN A 109 20.19 15.13 2.84
C ASN A 109 21.27 14.06 2.93
N GLN A 110 20.97 12.80 2.63
CA GLN A 110 21.91 11.70 2.76
C GLN A 110 21.62 10.61 1.74
N THR A 111 22.58 10.36 0.86
CA THR A 111 22.58 9.17 0.01
C THR A 111 23.52 8.14 0.64
N PRO A 112 23.05 6.91 0.92
CA PRO A 112 23.91 5.86 1.47
C PRO A 112 25.11 5.58 0.54
N LYS A 113 26.27 5.27 1.13
CA LYS A 113 27.56 5.13 0.39
C LYS A 113 27.53 4.09 -0.73
N ASN A 114 26.63 3.12 -0.63
CA ASN A 114 26.53 2.01 -1.58
C ASN A 114 25.58 2.31 -2.76
N ILE A 115 25.04 3.52 -2.84
CA ILE A 115 24.11 3.93 -3.89
C ILE A 115 24.83 4.86 -4.85
N LYS A 116 24.96 4.45 -6.13
CA LYS A 116 25.52 5.28 -7.23
C LYS A 116 24.62 6.46 -7.58
N GLY A 117 23.31 6.32 -7.42
CA GLY A 117 22.35 7.35 -7.75
C GLY A 117 20.92 6.95 -7.39
N ILE A 118 20.10 7.97 -7.07
CA ILE A 118 18.69 7.82 -6.81
C ILE A 118 17.93 8.67 -7.82
N MET A 119 17.04 8.06 -8.58
CA MET A 119 16.16 8.70 -9.54
C MET A 119 14.70 8.57 -9.09
N TYR A 120 13.92 9.61 -9.37
CA TYR A 120 12.51 9.68 -9.02
C TYR A 120 11.71 9.93 -10.29
N HIS A 121 10.91 8.98 -10.69
CA HIS A 121 10.08 9.03 -11.89
C HIS A 121 8.61 9.07 -11.53
N ASN A 122 7.82 9.84 -12.27
CA ASN A 122 6.37 9.88 -12.08
C ASN A 122 5.65 8.89 -13.00
N HIS A 123 6.32 8.47 -14.09
CA HIS A 123 5.73 7.60 -15.09
C HIS A 123 6.71 6.51 -15.53
N PRO A 124 6.22 5.29 -15.82
CA PRO A 124 7.05 4.20 -16.35
C PRO A 124 7.78 4.54 -17.66
N LYS A 125 7.18 5.39 -18.48
CA LYS A 125 7.76 5.86 -19.75
C LYS A 125 9.02 6.72 -19.59
N ASP A 126 9.25 7.25 -18.38
CA ASP A 126 10.40 8.09 -18.09
C ASP A 126 11.68 7.26 -17.86
N ILE A 127 11.55 5.92 -17.80
CA ILE A 127 12.68 5.00 -17.65
C ILE A 127 13.04 4.44 -19.03
N ASP A 128 14.30 4.62 -19.42
CA ASP A 128 14.90 3.90 -20.53
C ASP A 128 15.25 2.47 -20.09
N ILE A 129 14.33 1.55 -20.33
CA ILE A 129 14.43 0.15 -19.89
C ILE A 129 15.64 -0.55 -20.54
N GLN A 130 16.04 -0.12 -21.75
CA GLN A 130 17.16 -0.74 -22.47
C GLN A 130 18.52 -0.39 -21.84
N SER A 131 18.58 0.71 -21.08
CA SER A 131 19.79 1.13 -20.36
C SER A 131 19.95 0.50 -18.98
N LEU A 132 18.96 -0.29 -18.53
CA LEU A 132 18.98 -0.92 -17.22
C LEU A 132 19.87 -2.17 -17.19
N THR A 133 20.60 -2.34 -16.10
CA THR A 133 21.59 -3.42 -15.88
C THR A 133 21.29 -4.20 -14.61
N ASP A 134 22.12 -5.16 -14.28
CA ASP A 134 22.07 -5.94 -13.02
C ASP A 134 22.42 -5.14 -11.76
N GLU A 135 22.94 -3.93 -11.93
CA GLU A 135 23.19 -2.95 -10.86
C GLU A 135 22.02 -1.97 -10.65
N ASP A 136 20.88 -2.20 -11.30
CA ASP A 136 19.72 -1.32 -11.23
C ASP A 136 18.57 -1.95 -10.44
N VAL A 137 17.89 -1.11 -9.68
CA VAL A 137 16.76 -1.52 -8.86
C VAL A 137 15.61 -0.57 -9.08
N ILE A 138 14.46 -1.10 -9.47
CA ILE A 138 13.22 -0.33 -9.58
C ILE A 138 12.37 -0.62 -8.36
N ILE A 139 12.02 0.42 -7.60
CA ILE A 139 11.17 0.32 -6.41
C ILE A 139 9.85 1.02 -6.68
N PHE A 140 8.80 0.23 -6.84
CA PHE A 140 7.43 0.74 -6.89
C PHE A 140 6.92 1.05 -5.49
N LEU A 141 6.20 2.16 -5.35
CA LEU A 141 5.74 2.69 -4.07
C LEU A 141 4.21 2.76 -4.03
N ASP A 142 3.63 2.28 -2.93
CA ASP A 142 2.21 2.44 -2.62
C ASP A 142 2.03 2.67 -1.10
N ASP A 143 0.86 3.16 -0.68
CA ASP A 143 0.52 3.29 0.74
C ASP A 143 0.03 1.95 1.32
N ILE A 144 -0.89 1.30 0.61
CA ILE A 144 -1.48 0.03 1.04
C ILE A 144 -1.68 -0.94 -0.13
N ILE A 145 -1.18 -2.15 0.03
CA ILE A 145 -1.50 -3.27 -0.85
C ILE A 145 -2.54 -4.15 -0.18
N GLY A 146 -3.80 -4.01 -0.60
CA GLY A 146 -4.94 -4.79 -0.09
C GLY A 146 -5.01 -6.19 -0.69
N SER A 147 -5.68 -6.32 -1.84
CA SER A 147 -5.83 -7.58 -2.61
C SER A 147 -4.70 -7.83 -3.61
N GLY A 148 -3.86 -6.83 -3.89
CA GLY A 148 -2.88 -6.87 -4.97
C GLY A 148 -3.44 -6.56 -6.36
N ASP A 149 -4.76 -6.25 -6.46
CA ASP A 149 -5.41 -5.99 -7.76
C ASP A 149 -4.82 -4.77 -8.48
N SER A 150 -4.51 -3.70 -7.75
CA SER A 150 -3.95 -2.47 -8.34
C SER A 150 -2.62 -2.75 -9.03
N PHE A 151 -1.71 -3.47 -8.38
CA PHE A 151 -0.43 -3.86 -8.96
C PHE A 151 -0.62 -4.79 -10.15
N ALA A 152 -1.41 -5.86 -9.99
CA ALA A 152 -1.68 -6.82 -11.05
C ALA A 152 -2.33 -6.15 -12.29
N THR A 153 -3.22 -5.18 -12.07
CA THR A 153 -3.84 -4.42 -13.15
C THR A 153 -2.84 -3.48 -13.84
N ALA A 154 -1.99 -2.82 -13.06
CA ALA A 154 -0.94 -1.95 -13.61
C ALA A 154 0.11 -2.74 -14.43
N CYS A 155 0.35 -4.02 -14.12
CA CYS A 155 1.23 -4.90 -14.89
C CYS A 155 0.62 -5.37 -16.22
N LYS A 156 -0.69 -5.22 -16.44
CA LYS A 156 -1.32 -5.63 -17.71
C LYS A 156 -0.87 -4.74 -18.85
N LEU A 157 -0.35 -5.39 -19.90
CA LEU A 157 -0.04 -4.72 -21.14
C LEU A 157 -1.33 -4.45 -21.93
N THR A 158 -1.52 -3.23 -22.39
CA THR A 158 -2.62 -2.87 -23.28
C THR A 158 -2.08 -2.75 -24.71
N PHE A 159 -2.75 -3.41 -25.66
CA PHE A 159 -2.38 -3.37 -27.07
C PHE A 159 -3.55 -2.80 -27.88
N GLU A 160 -3.26 -1.86 -28.76
CA GLU A 160 -4.22 -1.37 -29.77
C GLU A 160 -3.79 -1.80 -31.16
N LYS A 161 -4.80 -2.11 -31.99
CA LYS A 161 -4.58 -2.39 -33.41
C LYS A 161 -4.66 -1.05 -34.15
N GLU A 162 -3.57 -0.65 -34.77
CA GLU A 162 -3.55 0.54 -35.62
C GLU A 162 -4.33 0.32 -36.92
N LYS A 163 -4.69 1.45 -37.61
CA LYS A 163 -5.46 1.40 -38.89
C LYS A 163 -4.76 0.63 -40.00
N ASN A 164 -3.43 0.52 -39.95
CA ASN A 164 -2.60 -0.28 -40.86
C ASN A 164 -2.57 -1.77 -40.52
N GLY A 165 -3.25 -2.20 -39.46
CA GLY A 165 -3.29 -3.59 -39.00
C GLY A 165 -2.18 -3.97 -38.03
N GLU A 166 -1.22 -3.11 -37.76
CA GLU A 166 -0.15 -3.35 -36.77
C GLU A 166 -0.68 -3.26 -35.34
N ILE A 167 -0.14 -4.07 -34.47
CA ILE A 167 -0.46 -4.09 -33.04
C ILE A 167 0.57 -3.24 -32.32
N LYS A 168 0.15 -2.11 -31.76
CA LYS A 168 0.99 -1.23 -30.96
C LYS A 168 0.68 -1.39 -29.48
N GLN A 169 1.72 -1.52 -28.70
CA GLN A 169 1.58 -1.52 -27.25
C GLN A 169 1.32 -0.09 -26.77
N ILE A 170 0.22 0.08 -26.01
CA ILE A 170 -0.11 1.37 -25.39
C ILE A 170 0.42 1.36 -23.97
N ILE A 171 1.27 2.31 -23.67
CA ILE A 171 1.71 2.62 -22.32
C ILE A 171 0.77 3.70 -21.78
N ASN A 172 -0.30 3.28 -21.10
CA ASN A 172 -1.17 4.20 -20.39
C ASN A 172 -0.49 4.71 -19.12
N GLU A 173 -0.92 5.88 -18.64
CA GLU A 173 -0.53 6.38 -17.34
C GLU A 173 -0.81 5.33 -16.24
N GLY A 174 0.21 5.01 -15.45
CA GLY A 174 0.13 3.99 -14.41
C GLY A 174 0.31 2.53 -14.88
N THR A 175 0.53 2.27 -16.17
CA THR A 175 0.89 0.93 -16.66
C THR A 175 2.38 0.68 -16.47
N ILE A 176 2.72 -0.38 -15.74
CA ILE A 176 4.10 -0.76 -15.43
C ILE A 176 4.55 -2.08 -16.08
N GLY A 177 3.69 -2.71 -16.88
CA GLY A 177 3.94 -4.01 -17.49
C GLY A 177 5.14 -4.06 -18.44
N ASN A 178 5.63 -2.92 -18.93
CA ASN A 178 6.88 -2.85 -19.68
C ASN A 178 8.11 -3.06 -18.81
N VAL A 179 8.02 -2.67 -17.55
CA VAL A 179 9.09 -2.67 -16.57
C VAL A 179 9.03 -3.93 -15.72
N VAL A 180 7.82 -4.38 -15.36
CA VAL A 180 7.60 -5.56 -14.52
C VAL A 180 7.51 -6.80 -15.39
N LYS A 181 8.65 -7.43 -15.64
CA LYS A 181 8.77 -8.64 -16.46
C LYS A 181 9.67 -9.66 -15.77
N GLU A 182 9.46 -10.92 -16.12
CA GLU A 182 10.37 -12.01 -15.79
C GLU A 182 11.66 -11.93 -16.62
N ASN A 183 12.76 -12.42 -16.06
CA ASN A 183 14.07 -12.53 -16.74
C ASN A 183 14.67 -11.20 -17.23
N VAL A 184 14.41 -10.10 -16.50
CA VAL A 184 15.09 -8.83 -16.72
C VAL A 184 16.40 -8.76 -15.93
N PRO A 185 17.42 -7.99 -16.39
CA PRO A 185 18.70 -7.90 -15.67
C PRO A 185 18.57 -7.16 -14.34
N TYR A 186 17.70 -6.15 -14.26
CA TYR A 186 17.49 -5.33 -13.06
C TYR A 186 16.55 -5.98 -12.04
N ARG A 187 16.56 -5.48 -10.83
CA ARG A 187 15.70 -5.96 -9.74
C ARG A 187 14.42 -5.15 -9.65
N ILE A 188 13.34 -5.83 -9.26
CA ILE A 188 12.03 -5.22 -9.10
C ILE A 188 11.58 -5.41 -7.66
N VAL A 189 11.27 -4.31 -7.00
CA VAL A 189 10.80 -4.24 -5.63
C VAL A 189 9.45 -3.51 -5.59
N LEU A 190 8.53 -3.99 -4.79
CA LEU A 190 7.29 -3.31 -4.44
C LEU A 190 7.30 -3.02 -2.94
N LEU A 191 7.34 -1.74 -2.60
CA LEU A 191 7.32 -1.23 -1.23
C LEU A 191 5.98 -0.57 -0.96
N SER A 192 5.27 -1.05 0.07
CA SER A 192 4.09 -0.36 0.60
C SER A 192 4.24 -0.13 2.10
N CYS A 193 3.55 0.89 2.64
CA CYS A 193 3.52 1.05 4.09
C CYS A 193 2.82 -0.15 4.73
N ILE A 194 1.66 -0.51 4.21
CA ILE A 194 0.87 -1.66 4.68
C ILE A 194 0.74 -2.70 3.57
N LEU A 195 1.02 -3.94 3.92
CA LEU A 195 0.89 -5.10 3.03
C LEU A 195 -0.06 -6.13 3.65
N MET A 196 -1.28 -6.22 3.11
CA MET A 196 -2.24 -7.21 3.59
C MET A 196 -1.78 -8.62 3.20
N ASP A 197 -1.92 -9.57 4.12
CA ASP A 197 -1.50 -10.97 3.95
C ASP A 197 -2.09 -11.61 2.68
N LYS A 198 -3.36 -11.30 2.35
CA LYS A 198 -4.02 -11.77 1.14
C LYS A 198 -3.35 -11.22 -0.12
N GLY A 199 -3.04 -9.93 -0.14
CA GLY A 199 -2.34 -9.29 -1.27
C GLY A 199 -0.92 -9.82 -1.42
N LYS A 200 -0.20 -9.97 -0.31
CA LYS A 200 1.13 -10.55 -0.26
C LYS A 200 1.16 -11.95 -0.90
N THR A 201 0.34 -12.87 -0.40
CA THR A 201 0.27 -14.25 -0.91
C THR A 201 -0.06 -14.31 -2.41
N ARG A 202 -0.97 -13.45 -2.87
CA ARG A 202 -1.32 -13.37 -4.29
C ARG A 202 -0.15 -12.87 -5.13
N LEU A 203 0.48 -11.77 -4.74
CA LEU A 203 1.56 -11.17 -5.50
C LEU A 203 2.81 -12.06 -5.53
N GLU A 204 3.15 -12.75 -4.44
CA GLU A 204 4.23 -13.74 -4.39
C GLU A 204 3.98 -14.91 -5.37
N ARG A 205 2.72 -15.30 -5.54
CA ARG A 205 2.34 -16.35 -6.50
C ARG A 205 2.37 -15.85 -7.95
N ASP A 206 1.78 -14.68 -8.21
CA ASP A 206 1.55 -14.17 -9.57
C ASP A 206 2.78 -13.43 -10.14
N PHE A 207 3.66 -12.93 -9.27
CA PHE A 207 4.88 -12.17 -9.62
C PHE A 207 6.07 -12.60 -8.75
N PRO A 208 6.52 -13.87 -8.81
CA PRO A 208 7.56 -14.41 -7.93
C PRO A 208 8.93 -13.72 -8.07
N TYR A 209 9.13 -12.97 -9.15
CA TYR A 209 10.34 -12.19 -9.43
C TYR A 209 10.29 -10.75 -8.85
N VAL A 210 9.18 -10.36 -8.22
CA VAL A 210 9.02 -9.08 -7.54
C VAL A 210 9.18 -9.27 -6.04
N LYS A 211 10.13 -8.55 -5.44
CA LYS A 211 10.30 -8.56 -3.98
C LYS A 211 9.30 -7.62 -3.32
N LEU A 212 8.63 -8.12 -2.29
CA LEU A 212 7.56 -7.39 -1.59
C LEU A 212 8.03 -6.96 -0.21
N TYR A 213 7.91 -5.67 0.10
CA TYR A 213 8.19 -5.11 1.41
C TYR A 213 7.02 -4.26 1.90
N GLY A 214 6.72 -4.37 3.18
CA GLY A 214 5.65 -3.64 3.85
C GLY A 214 5.44 -4.17 5.26
N ASP A 215 4.65 -3.44 6.05
CA ASP A 215 4.20 -3.94 7.35
C ASP A 215 3.02 -4.90 7.12
N VAL A 216 3.26 -6.19 7.36
CA VAL A 216 2.28 -7.24 7.02
C VAL A 216 1.14 -7.24 8.02
N ARG A 217 -0.08 -7.07 7.53
CA ARG A 217 -1.32 -7.09 8.31
C ARG A 217 -2.24 -8.23 7.88
N ALA A 218 -2.87 -8.86 8.86
CA ALA A 218 -3.87 -9.88 8.60
C ALA A 218 -5.16 -9.26 8.06
N HIS A 219 -5.83 -9.98 7.15
CA HIS A 219 -7.16 -9.57 6.70
C HIS A 219 -8.16 -9.54 7.87
N ALA A 220 -8.97 -8.47 7.97
CA ALA A 220 -9.89 -8.24 9.08
C ALA A 220 -10.85 -9.42 9.34
N PHE A 221 -11.22 -10.15 8.30
CA PHE A 221 -12.12 -11.33 8.38
C PHE A 221 -11.36 -12.67 8.24
N SER A 222 -10.08 -12.71 8.58
CA SER A 222 -9.30 -13.94 8.66
C SER A 222 -9.82 -14.83 9.81
N LYS A 223 -9.98 -16.13 9.56
CA LYS A 223 -10.47 -17.09 10.58
C LYS A 223 -9.59 -17.11 11.84
N ASN A 224 -8.29 -16.97 11.68
CA ASN A 224 -7.31 -17.18 12.76
C ASN A 224 -6.72 -15.90 13.33
N ARG A 225 -6.88 -14.75 12.64
CA ARG A 225 -6.21 -13.48 12.97
C ARG A 225 -7.15 -12.28 12.93
N SER A 226 -8.48 -12.50 13.01
CA SER A 226 -9.42 -11.41 12.99
C SER A 226 -9.28 -10.52 14.24
N PRO A 227 -9.21 -9.19 14.08
CA PRO A 227 -9.21 -8.23 15.20
C PRO A 227 -10.53 -8.24 15.98
N PHE A 228 -11.59 -8.83 15.42
CA PHE A 228 -12.91 -8.92 16.04
C PHE A 228 -13.07 -10.09 17.00
N GLY A 229 -12.03 -10.90 17.21
CA GLY A 229 -12.08 -12.06 18.11
C GLY A 229 -12.51 -13.35 17.42
N GLY A 230 -13.20 -14.25 18.18
CA GLY A 230 -13.55 -15.57 17.67
C GLY A 230 -14.44 -15.59 16.42
N TYR A 231 -14.44 -16.73 15.72
CA TYR A 231 -15.08 -16.92 14.42
C TYR A 231 -16.54 -16.42 14.36
N PHE A 232 -17.35 -16.68 15.37
CA PHE A 232 -18.77 -16.29 15.38
C PHE A 232 -18.95 -14.77 15.46
N LYS A 233 -18.17 -14.07 16.28
CA LYS A 233 -18.20 -12.61 16.39
C LYS A 233 -17.72 -11.98 15.08
N MET A 234 -16.63 -12.46 14.53
CA MET A 234 -16.10 -12.02 13.23
C MET A 234 -17.13 -12.22 12.12
N LYS A 235 -17.83 -13.37 12.09
CA LYS A 235 -18.88 -13.65 11.10
C LYS A 235 -20.02 -12.63 11.16
N LYS A 236 -20.53 -12.31 12.36
CA LYS A 236 -21.59 -11.31 12.56
C LYS A 236 -21.16 -9.93 12.07
N ILE A 237 -19.94 -9.48 12.41
CA ILE A 237 -19.42 -8.18 11.97
C ILE A 237 -19.21 -8.18 10.46
N ARG A 238 -18.71 -9.26 9.87
CA ARG A 238 -18.60 -9.37 8.42
C ARG A 238 -19.96 -9.24 7.72
N GLU A 239 -20.97 -9.93 8.19
CA GLU A 239 -22.35 -9.85 7.66
C GLU A 239 -22.90 -8.43 7.78
N PHE A 240 -22.63 -7.75 8.88
CA PHE A 240 -22.96 -6.33 9.08
C PHE A 240 -22.26 -5.42 8.05
N CYS A 241 -20.95 -5.61 7.80
CA CYS A 241 -20.20 -4.78 6.85
C CYS A 241 -20.61 -4.99 5.38
N TYR A 242 -21.31 -6.07 5.05
CA TYR A 242 -21.76 -6.36 3.67
C TYR A 242 -23.25 -6.04 3.42
N LYS A 243 -23.97 -5.52 4.40
CA LYS A 243 -25.32 -4.97 4.22
C LYS A 243 -25.26 -3.59 3.57
#